data_950149e082649313156ffc787094d3ed
#
_entry.id   950149e082649313156ffc787094d3ed
#
_cell.length_a   1.000
_cell.length_b   1.000
_cell.length_c   1.000
_cell.angle_alpha   90.00
_cell.angle_beta   90.00
_cell.angle_gamma   90.00
#
_symmetry.space_group_name_H-M   'P 1'
#
loop_
_entity.id
_entity.type
_entity.pdbx_description
1 polymer ?
#
loop_
_entity_poly.entity_id
_entity_poly.type
_entity_poly.pdbx_seq_one_letter_code
_entity_poly.pdbx_strand_id
1 'polypeptide(L)'
;MRLLLLADLHFRDDWYRWLFERRADLAVIAGDLLDGFHPGGLLPQMLAMREWCARFPGNLAISSGNHDANVPGGVFDPEGLAEIPENKRQAVLEMLQAKHWMDRLERPGIVTDGRTAVVEISGGPLVVTTIPYDHVQRGSTFADELWQAGAALRKSRRACWLVLHHEPPADTAVGGLMGDTELFYRIREYRPNFVVSGHLHAQAYSGSFADQIDGTWCFNPGFPAVNRARAAKIPNHILLDLAERTATWHATANLGHAPIIKQIKLE
;
A
#
# COMPACT_ATOMS: atom_id res chain seq x y z
N MET A 1 -6.71 -2.46 18.76
CA MET A 1 -5.97 -2.84 17.54
C MET A 1 -6.06 -1.69 16.53
N ARG A 2 -4.91 -1.11 16.16
CA ARG A 2 -4.84 0.07 15.29
C ARG A 2 -4.03 -0.20 14.04
N LEU A 3 -4.63 0.00 12.89
CA LEU A 3 -3.97 -0.07 11.59
C LEU A 3 -3.82 1.36 11.04
N LEU A 4 -2.66 1.67 10.48
CA LEU A 4 -2.38 2.93 9.80
C LEU A 4 -2.34 2.69 8.29
N LEU A 5 -3.36 3.16 7.57
CA LEU A 5 -3.54 2.90 6.15
C LEU A 5 -3.05 4.10 5.33
N LEU A 6 -2.16 3.84 4.38
CA LEU A 6 -1.55 4.81 3.47
C LEU A 6 -1.55 4.27 2.04
N ALA A 7 -1.36 5.16 1.08
CA ALA A 7 -1.08 4.87 -0.32
C ALA A 7 -0.35 6.07 -0.95
N ASP A 8 0.21 5.90 -2.14
CA ASP A 8 0.70 6.98 -2.98
C ASP A 8 1.75 7.87 -2.27
N LEU A 9 2.78 7.28 -1.67
CA LEU A 9 3.82 8.04 -0.97
C LEU A 9 4.79 8.75 -1.91
N HIS A 10 4.92 8.27 -3.17
CA HIS A 10 5.71 8.89 -4.26
C HIS A 10 7.08 9.37 -3.79
N PHE A 11 7.79 8.50 -3.11
CA PHE A 11 9.15 8.71 -2.58
C PHE A 11 9.34 10.03 -1.80
N ARG A 12 8.35 10.45 -1.04
CA ARG A 12 8.42 11.64 -0.19
C ARG A 12 9.15 11.34 1.13
N ASP A 13 10.41 11.74 1.23
CA ASP A 13 11.28 11.54 2.39
C ASP A 13 10.66 11.99 3.72
N ASP A 14 10.01 13.15 3.73
CA ASP A 14 9.34 13.69 4.91
C ASP A 14 8.19 12.80 5.38
N TRP A 15 7.48 12.15 4.44
CA TRP A 15 6.39 11.23 4.74
C TRP A 15 6.90 9.88 5.27
N TYR A 16 8.00 9.35 4.71
CA TYR A 16 8.65 8.14 5.23
C TYR A 16 9.23 8.35 6.62
N ARG A 17 9.82 9.54 6.90
CA ARG A 17 10.27 9.90 8.25
C ARG A 17 9.11 10.00 9.21
N TRP A 18 8.02 10.66 8.81
CA TRP A 18 6.81 10.76 9.61
C TRP A 18 6.25 9.36 9.95
N LEU A 19 6.14 8.46 8.97
CA LEU A 19 5.65 7.09 9.16
C LEU A 19 6.52 6.29 10.12
N PHE A 20 7.83 6.45 10.05
CA PHE A 20 8.79 5.77 10.91
C PHE A 20 8.59 6.08 12.41
N GLU A 21 8.06 7.27 12.72
CA GLU A 21 7.77 7.73 14.08
C GLU A 21 6.39 7.29 14.59
N ARG A 22 5.55 6.68 13.75
CA ARG A 22 4.18 6.33 14.14
C ARG A 22 4.12 4.99 14.86
N ARG A 23 3.16 4.92 15.79
CA ARG A 23 2.85 3.71 16.55
C ARG A 23 1.52 3.16 16.07
N ALA A 24 1.58 2.05 15.32
CA ALA A 24 0.42 1.26 14.91
C ALA A 24 0.79 -0.23 15.08
N ASP A 25 -0.20 -1.08 15.23
CA ASP A 25 0.02 -2.54 15.27
C ASP A 25 0.48 -3.05 13.89
N LEU A 26 0.00 -2.38 12.81
CA LEU A 26 0.40 -2.60 11.43
C LEU A 26 0.30 -1.29 10.66
N ALA A 27 1.37 -0.92 9.94
CA ALA A 27 1.32 0.08 8.90
C ALA A 27 1.07 -0.60 7.55
N VAL A 28 0.26 0.03 6.70
CA VAL A 28 -0.19 -0.51 5.41
C VAL A 28 0.08 0.54 4.35
N ILE A 29 0.76 0.18 3.25
CA ILE A 29 1.01 1.05 2.11
C ILE A 29 0.50 0.37 0.84
N ALA A 30 -0.59 0.89 0.30
CA ALA A 30 -1.24 0.33 -0.87
C ALA A 30 -0.71 0.97 -2.17
N GLY A 31 0.55 0.70 -2.50
CA GLY A 31 1.20 1.07 -3.75
C GLY A 31 1.78 2.47 -3.83
N ASP A 32 2.49 2.70 -4.93
CA ASP A 32 3.19 3.92 -5.29
C ASP A 32 4.15 4.42 -4.19
N LEU A 33 5.08 3.51 -3.81
CA LEU A 33 6.17 3.83 -2.92
C LEU A 33 7.18 4.75 -3.61
N LEU A 34 7.46 4.47 -4.90
CA LEU A 34 8.42 5.20 -5.71
C LEU A 34 7.75 6.35 -6.48
N ASP A 35 8.55 7.29 -6.93
CA ASP A 35 8.14 8.34 -7.88
C ASP A 35 8.81 8.07 -9.24
N GLY A 36 8.03 7.55 -10.20
CA GLY A 36 8.49 7.27 -11.56
C GLY A 36 8.94 8.50 -12.35
N PHE A 37 8.62 9.71 -11.89
CA PHE A 37 8.98 10.98 -12.49
C PHE A 37 10.10 11.71 -11.74
N HIS A 38 10.69 11.07 -10.73
CA HIS A 38 11.77 11.67 -9.96
C HIS A 38 13.03 11.85 -10.80
N PRO A 39 13.66 13.05 -10.82
CA PRO A 39 14.81 13.34 -11.67
C PRO A 39 16.05 12.49 -11.37
N GLY A 40 16.17 11.96 -10.17
CA GLY A 40 17.25 11.06 -9.75
C GLY A 40 17.04 9.59 -10.15
N GLY A 41 15.97 9.27 -10.91
CA GLY A 41 15.67 7.90 -11.33
C GLY A 41 15.17 7.00 -10.23
N LEU A 42 14.94 5.72 -10.55
CA LEU A 42 14.32 4.73 -9.66
C LEU A 42 15.34 3.97 -8.79
N LEU A 43 16.56 3.73 -9.29
CA LEU A 43 17.54 2.92 -8.55
C LEU A 43 17.91 3.46 -7.17
N PRO A 44 18.21 4.76 -6.99
CA PRO A 44 18.45 5.33 -5.66
C PRO A 44 17.24 5.20 -4.73
N GLN A 45 16.03 5.33 -5.28
CA GLN A 45 14.79 5.20 -4.51
C GLN A 45 14.58 3.77 -4.04
N MET A 46 14.74 2.77 -4.92
CA MET A 46 14.64 1.34 -4.56
C MET A 46 15.60 0.99 -3.43
N LEU A 47 16.86 1.46 -3.51
CA LEU A 47 17.85 1.22 -2.48
C LEU A 47 17.46 1.88 -1.15
N ALA A 48 16.99 3.12 -1.20
CA ALA A 48 16.51 3.83 -0.01
C ALA A 48 15.30 3.12 0.62
N MET A 49 14.37 2.59 -0.20
CA MET A 49 13.24 1.80 0.27
C MET A 49 13.66 0.50 0.95
N ARG A 50 14.65 -0.22 0.38
CA ARG A 50 15.22 -1.41 1.01
C ARG A 50 15.81 -1.09 2.39
N GLU A 51 16.60 -0.02 2.48
CA GLU A 51 17.20 0.42 3.75
C GLU A 51 16.15 0.89 4.76
N TRP A 52 15.11 1.58 4.29
CA TRP A 52 14.01 2.02 5.13
C TRP A 52 13.21 0.83 5.68
N CYS A 53 12.79 -0.10 4.83
CA CYS A 53 12.07 -1.31 5.23
C CYS A 53 12.88 -2.14 6.24
N ALA A 54 14.19 -2.32 6.00
CA ALA A 54 15.05 -3.06 6.91
C ALA A 54 15.09 -2.48 8.35
N ARG A 55 14.91 -1.17 8.48
CA ARG A 55 14.94 -0.44 9.76
C ARG A 55 13.56 -0.12 10.34
N PHE A 56 12.48 -0.33 9.59
CA PHE A 56 11.14 0.03 10.05
C PHE A 56 10.80 -0.70 11.36
N PRO A 57 10.36 0.00 12.43
CA PRO A 57 10.33 -0.58 13.77
C PRO A 57 9.12 -1.49 14.06
N GLY A 58 8.16 -1.59 13.15
CA GLY A 58 6.89 -2.31 13.35
C GLY A 58 6.57 -3.32 12.28
N ASN A 59 5.34 -3.83 12.32
CA ASN A 59 4.77 -4.62 11.23
C ASN A 59 4.39 -3.72 10.06
N LEU A 60 4.62 -4.21 8.85
CA LEU A 60 4.40 -3.46 7.61
C LEU A 60 3.79 -4.38 6.55
N ALA A 61 2.78 -3.89 5.84
CA ALA A 61 2.23 -4.54 4.66
C ALA A 61 2.33 -3.60 3.46
N ILE A 62 2.84 -4.07 2.34
CA ILE A 62 3.12 -3.25 1.16
C ILE A 62 2.66 -3.99 -0.09
N SER A 63 1.86 -3.35 -0.95
CA SER A 63 1.64 -3.78 -2.33
C SER A 63 2.34 -2.82 -3.30
N SER A 64 2.62 -3.27 -4.51
CA SER A 64 3.09 -2.38 -5.58
C SER A 64 1.95 -1.52 -6.12
N GLY A 65 2.32 -0.33 -6.64
CA GLY A 65 1.50 0.50 -7.50
C GLY A 65 2.08 0.59 -8.91
N ASN A 66 1.50 1.44 -9.76
CA ASN A 66 1.95 1.59 -11.14
C ASN A 66 3.36 2.20 -11.26
N HIS A 67 3.79 3.02 -10.32
CA HIS A 67 5.15 3.54 -10.27
C HIS A 67 6.17 2.47 -9.82
N ASP A 68 5.74 1.51 -9.03
CA ASP A 68 6.58 0.43 -8.51
C ASP A 68 6.70 -0.75 -9.49
N ALA A 69 5.60 -1.10 -10.18
CA ALA A 69 5.53 -2.23 -11.12
C ALA A 69 6.30 -1.96 -12.41
N ASN A 70 6.33 -0.70 -12.86
CA ASN A 70 7.04 -0.27 -14.08
C ASN A 70 8.55 -0.11 -13.89
N VAL A 71 9.10 -0.50 -12.74
CA VAL A 71 10.55 -0.64 -12.60
C VAL A 71 11.01 -1.79 -13.50
N PRO A 72 11.75 -1.51 -14.58
CA PRO A 72 12.14 -2.54 -15.52
C PRO A 72 13.02 -3.58 -14.81
N GLY A 73 12.45 -4.72 -14.48
CA GLY A 73 13.24 -5.90 -14.15
C GLY A 73 14.02 -6.30 -15.41
N GLY A 74 15.23 -5.79 -15.57
CA GLY A 74 16.09 -6.12 -16.69
C GLY A 74 16.50 -4.97 -17.62
N VAL A 75 15.97 -3.76 -17.51
CA VAL A 75 16.63 -2.61 -18.12
C VAL A 75 17.76 -2.17 -17.19
N PHE A 76 18.87 -2.82 -17.38
CA PHE A 76 20.13 -2.41 -16.78
C PHE A 76 20.50 -1.04 -17.36
N ASP A 77 20.44 -0.01 -16.51
CA ASP A 77 21.02 1.29 -16.80
C ASP A 77 22.44 1.33 -16.21
N PRO A 78 23.48 1.09 -17.07
CA PRO A 78 24.86 1.09 -16.61
C PRO A 78 25.30 2.46 -16.09
N GLU A 79 24.75 3.55 -16.62
CA GLU A 79 25.08 4.92 -16.22
C GLU A 79 24.50 5.19 -14.83
N GLY A 80 23.21 4.90 -14.63
CA GLY A 80 22.57 5.01 -13.33
C GLY A 80 23.21 4.14 -12.25
N LEU A 81 23.69 2.93 -12.61
CA LEU A 81 24.45 2.10 -11.67
C LEU A 81 25.81 2.71 -11.31
N ALA A 82 26.46 3.41 -12.24
CA ALA A 82 27.74 4.06 -11.97
C ALA A 82 27.62 5.20 -10.93
N GLU A 83 26.45 5.84 -10.85
CA GLU A 83 26.16 6.87 -9.83
C GLU A 83 25.92 6.30 -8.42
N ILE A 84 25.61 4.99 -8.32
CA ILE A 84 25.44 4.33 -7.04
C ILE A 84 26.79 4.12 -6.35
N PRO A 85 26.93 4.47 -5.04
CA PRO A 85 28.15 4.20 -4.28
C PRO A 85 28.58 2.72 -4.39
N GLU A 86 29.85 2.46 -4.59
CA GLU A 86 30.40 1.12 -4.88
C GLU A 86 29.95 0.07 -3.85
N ASN A 87 29.98 0.43 -2.57
CA ASN A 87 29.56 -0.44 -1.46
C ASN A 87 28.04 -0.77 -1.46
N LYS A 88 27.24 -0.12 -2.31
CA LYS A 88 25.79 -0.34 -2.44
C LYS A 88 25.40 -0.98 -3.78
N ARG A 89 26.31 -1.03 -4.77
CA ARG A 89 26.03 -1.58 -6.12
C ARG A 89 25.58 -3.03 -6.08
N GLN A 90 26.18 -3.86 -5.24
CA GLN A 90 25.78 -5.25 -5.11
C GLN A 90 24.32 -5.39 -4.65
N ALA A 91 23.88 -4.57 -3.71
CA ALA A 91 22.49 -4.58 -3.24
C ALA A 91 21.50 -4.18 -4.34
N VAL A 92 21.86 -3.19 -5.18
CA VAL A 92 21.05 -2.80 -6.33
C VAL A 92 20.98 -3.92 -7.37
N LEU A 93 22.11 -4.56 -7.69
CA LEU A 93 22.14 -5.70 -8.62
C LEU A 93 21.27 -6.86 -8.15
N GLU A 94 21.26 -7.18 -6.86
CA GLU A 94 20.38 -8.20 -6.28
C GLU A 94 18.89 -7.85 -6.44
N MET A 95 18.52 -6.56 -6.31
CA MET A 95 17.16 -6.11 -6.52
C MET A 95 16.76 -6.20 -7.99
N LEU A 96 17.63 -5.80 -8.91
CA LEU A 96 17.39 -5.88 -10.36
C LEU A 96 17.34 -7.31 -10.89
N GLN A 97 18.03 -8.25 -10.25
CA GLN A 97 18.01 -9.67 -10.61
C GLN A 97 16.81 -10.42 -10.02
N ALA A 98 16.10 -9.83 -9.07
CA ALA A 98 14.88 -10.41 -8.53
C ALA A 98 13.77 -10.39 -9.60
N LYS A 99 12.83 -11.33 -9.52
CA LYS A 99 11.64 -11.34 -10.39
C LYS A 99 10.85 -10.04 -10.26
N HIS A 100 10.78 -9.54 -9.04
CA HIS A 100 10.28 -8.20 -8.71
C HIS A 100 11.17 -7.60 -7.62
N TRP A 101 11.54 -6.34 -7.73
CA TRP A 101 12.46 -5.70 -6.80
C TRP A 101 11.95 -5.70 -5.34
N MET A 102 10.63 -5.65 -5.14
CA MET A 102 10.01 -5.70 -3.82
C MET A 102 10.18 -7.06 -3.12
N ASP A 103 10.50 -8.14 -3.84
CA ASP A 103 10.85 -9.42 -3.24
C ASP A 103 12.09 -9.32 -2.32
N ARG A 104 12.90 -8.26 -2.48
CA ARG A 104 14.08 -7.98 -1.68
C ARG A 104 13.84 -7.06 -0.48
N LEU A 105 12.59 -6.68 -0.24
CA LEU A 105 12.18 -5.92 0.95
C LEU A 105 11.84 -6.81 2.14
N GLU A 106 11.87 -8.13 1.97
CA GLU A 106 11.43 -9.10 2.97
C GLU A 106 12.30 -9.07 4.24
N ARG A 107 11.62 -9.03 5.38
CA ARG A 107 12.14 -9.33 6.72
C ARG A 107 10.99 -9.80 7.63
N PRO A 108 11.27 -10.36 8.81
CA PRO A 108 10.23 -10.65 9.80
C PRO A 108 9.39 -9.40 10.11
N GLY A 109 8.06 -9.53 10.07
CA GLY A 109 7.12 -8.43 10.29
C GLY A 109 6.78 -7.60 9.05
N ILE A 110 7.31 -7.94 7.88
CA ILE A 110 6.88 -7.34 6.60
C ILE A 110 6.14 -8.38 5.75
N VAL A 111 4.97 -7.98 5.23
CA VAL A 111 4.26 -8.68 4.16
C VAL A 111 4.42 -7.86 2.89
N THR A 112 5.25 -8.35 1.97
CA THR A 112 5.52 -7.67 0.71
C THR A 112 4.58 -8.12 -0.41
N ASP A 113 4.72 -7.49 -1.53
CA ASP A 113 3.96 -7.66 -2.76
C ASP A 113 3.83 -9.15 -3.20
N GLY A 114 2.62 -9.57 -3.53
CA GLY A 114 2.36 -10.95 -3.96
C GLY A 114 2.44 -12.00 -2.86
N ARG A 115 2.18 -11.62 -1.61
CA ARG A 115 2.22 -12.52 -0.44
C ARG A 115 0.89 -12.56 0.30
N THR A 116 0.66 -13.70 0.93
CA THR A 116 -0.38 -13.87 1.94
C THR A 116 0.26 -14.41 3.22
N ALA A 117 0.05 -13.72 4.34
CA ALA A 117 0.64 -14.08 5.62
C ALA A 117 -0.31 -13.79 6.80
N VAL A 118 -0.04 -14.42 7.92
CA VAL A 118 -0.64 -14.08 9.21
C VAL A 118 0.30 -13.13 9.95
N VAL A 119 -0.22 -11.98 10.34
CA VAL A 119 0.49 -11.00 11.17
C VAL A 119 -0.11 -11.04 12.57
N GLU A 120 0.71 -11.36 13.56
CA GLU A 120 0.29 -11.33 14.97
C GLU A 120 0.34 -9.89 15.48
N ILE A 121 -0.80 -9.36 15.91
CA ILE A 121 -0.95 -8.00 16.40
C ILE A 121 -1.71 -7.96 17.73
N SER A 122 -1.75 -6.83 18.40
CA SER A 122 -2.26 -6.70 19.78
C SER A 122 -3.73 -7.11 19.98
N GLY A 123 -4.49 -7.35 18.93
CA GLY A 123 -5.91 -7.77 19.00
C GLY A 123 -6.15 -9.20 18.50
N GLY A 124 -5.11 -9.96 18.23
CA GLY A 124 -5.16 -11.28 17.63
C GLY A 124 -4.61 -11.35 16.20
N PRO A 125 -4.67 -12.51 15.55
CA PRO A 125 -4.14 -12.70 14.21
C PRO A 125 -4.92 -11.89 13.18
N LEU A 126 -4.17 -11.26 12.25
CA LEU A 126 -4.70 -10.62 11.05
C LEU A 126 -4.12 -11.33 9.83
N VAL A 127 -4.97 -11.82 8.95
CA VAL A 127 -4.53 -12.30 7.64
C VAL A 127 -4.35 -11.10 6.72
N VAL A 128 -3.20 -11.00 6.10
CA VAL A 128 -2.86 -9.93 5.15
C VAL A 128 -2.54 -10.55 3.80
N THR A 129 -3.21 -10.10 2.75
CA THR A 129 -2.93 -10.47 1.35
C THR A 129 -2.57 -9.22 0.58
N THR A 130 -1.44 -9.24 -0.11
CA THR A 130 -0.97 -8.14 -0.96
C THR A 130 -1.05 -8.58 -2.42
N ILE A 131 -1.94 -7.94 -3.18
CA ILE A 131 -2.13 -8.20 -4.62
C ILE A 131 -1.26 -7.20 -5.39
N PRO A 132 -0.27 -7.65 -6.20
CA PRO A 132 0.56 -6.76 -6.99
C PRO A 132 -0.23 -5.99 -8.04
N TYR A 133 0.22 -4.79 -8.36
CA TYR A 133 -0.39 -4.00 -9.44
C TYR A 133 -0.29 -4.71 -10.81
N ASP A 134 0.83 -5.38 -11.07
CA ASP A 134 1.09 -6.14 -12.30
C ASP A 134 0.61 -7.60 -12.24
N HIS A 135 -0.37 -7.93 -11.38
CA HIS A 135 -0.83 -9.31 -11.18
C HIS A 135 -1.31 -10.00 -12.47
N VAL A 136 -1.89 -9.23 -13.41
CA VAL A 136 -2.33 -9.75 -14.71
C VAL A 136 -1.13 -10.23 -15.54
N GLN A 137 -0.01 -9.50 -15.55
CA GLN A 137 1.22 -9.85 -16.24
C GLN A 137 1.94 -11.05 -15.59
N ARG A 138 1.71 -11.29 -14.29
CA ARG A 138 2.28 -12.44 -13.56
C ARG A 138 1.61 -13.78 -13.89
N GLY A 139 0.48 -13.74 -14.58
CA GLY A 139 -0.27 -14.90 -15.03
C GLY A 139 -1.66 -15.01 -14.40
N SER A 140 -2.59 -15.56 -15.15
CA SER A 140 -4.03 -15.56 -14.82
C SER A 140 -4.40 -16.27 -13.50
N THR A 141 -3.57 -17.19 -13.00
CA THR A 141 -3.84 -17.94 -11.77
C THR A 141 -3.22 -17.32 -10.53
N PHE A 142 -2.27 -16.41 -10.68
CA PHE A 142 -1.47 -15.88 -9.58
C PHE A 142 -2.32 -15.12 -8.55
N ALA A 143 -3.18 -14.21 -9.02
CA ALA A 143 -4.08 -13.47 -8.13
C ALA A 143 -5.09 -14.42 -7.45
N ASP A 144 -5.61 -15.40 -8.19
CA ASP A 144 -6.55 -16.41 -7.66
C ASP A 144 -5.94 -17.20 -6.51
N GLU A 145 -4.69 -17.63 -6.65
CA GLU A 145 -3.96 -18.35 -5.59
C GLU A 145 -3.82 -17.51 -4.32
N LEU A 146 -3.56 -16.19 -4.46
CA LEU A 146 -3.48 -15.27 -3.33
C LEU A 146 -4.83 -15.11 -2.61
N TRP A 147 -5.93 -14.96 -3.37
CA TRP A 147 -7.27 -14.89 -2.83
C TRP A 147 -7.67 -16.17 -2.09
N GLN A 148 -7.41 -17.34 -2.69
CA GLN A 148 -7.68 -18.65 -2.09
C GLN A 148 -6.86 -18.87 -0.82
N ALA A 149 -5.57 -18.51 -0.83
CA ALA A 149 -4.70 -18.60 0.33
C ALA A 149 -5.20 -17.70 1.48
N GLY A 150 -5.61 -16.46 1.18
CA GLY A 150 -6.17 -15.54 2.16
C GLY A 150 -7.46 -16.08 2.80
N ALA A 151 -8.37 -16.58 1.98
CA ALA A 151 -9.62 -17.17 2.46
C ALA A 151 -9.38 -18.40 3.35
N ALA A 152 -8.45 -19.28 2.94
CA ALA A 152 -8.08 -20.46 3.71
C ALA A 152 -7.44 -20.11 5.07
N LEU A 153 -6.50 -19.15 5.09
CA LEU A 153 -5.88 -18.67 6.33
C LEU A 153 -6.88 -17.98 7.24
N ARG A 154 -7.74 -17.10 6.70
CA ARG A 154 -8.83 -16.46 7.48
C ARG A 154 -9.68 -17.49 8.20
N LYS A 155 -10.12 -18.53 7.48
CA LYS A 155 -10.97 -19.60 8.03
C LYS A 155 -10.23 -20.40 9.11
N SER A 156 -9.00 -20.83 8.83
CA SER A 156 -8.21 -21.66 9.75
C SER A 156 -7.81 -20.92 11.02
N ARG A 157 -7.52 -19.61 10.93
CA ARG A 157 -7.11 -18.77 12.06
C ARG A 157 -8.27 -18.08 12.76
N ARG A 158 -9.49 -18.11 12.20
CA ARG A 158 -10.65 -17.32 12.65
C ARG A 158 -10.31 -15.84 12.78
N ALA A 159 -9.53 -15.32 11.82
CA ALA A 159 -8.95 -13.99 11.84
C ALA A 159 -9.74 -13.00 10.99
N CYS A 160 -9.55 -11.72 11.22
CA CYS A 160 -9.85 -10.69 10.21
C CYS A 160 -8.93 -10.84 9.03
N TRP A 161 -9.40 -10.43 7.85
CA TRP A 161 -8.63 -10.49 6.60
C TRP A 161 -8.60 -9.13 5.94
N LEU A 162 -7.39 -8.64 5.71
CA LEU A 162 -7.06 -7.41 5.02
C LEU A 162 -6.43 -7.73 3.66
N VAL A 163 -6.93 -7.11 2.61
CA VAL A 163 -6.37 -7.18 1.25
C VAL A 163 -5.84 -5.81 0.86
N LEU A 164 -4.65 -5.79 0.27
CA LEU A 164 -4.05 -4.62 -0.35
C LEU A 164 -4.02 -4.81 -1.85
N HIS A 165 -4.51 -3.82 -2.57
CA HIS A 165 -4.33 -3.68 -4.01
C HIS A 165 -4.33 -2.18 -4.34
N HIS A 166 -3.41 -1.75 -5.19
CA HIS A 166 -3.23 -0.33 -5.44
C HIS A 166 -4.45 0.33 -6.11
N GLU A 167 -5.03 -0.32 -7.11
CA GLU A 167 -6.21 0.17 -7.79
C GLU A 167 -7.47 -0.09 -6.95
N PRO A 168 -8.33 0.90 -6.69
CA PRO A 168 -9.54 0.69 -5.88
C PRO A 168 -10.62 -0.04 -6.66
N PRO A 169 -11.59 -0.71 -5.99
CA PRO A 169 -12.67 -1.40 -6.67
C PRO A 169 -13.58 -0.41 -7.43
N ALA A 170 -13.95 -0.78 -8.67
CA ALA A 170 -14.90 -0.03 -9.49
C ALA A 170 -16.28 0.04 -8.83
N ASP A 171 -17.13 0.96 -9.33
CA ASP A 171 -18.53 1.14 -8.91
C ASP A 171 -18.71 1.39 -7.39
N THR A 172 -17.72 2.01 -6.77
CA THR A 172 -17.71 2.39 -5.35
C THR A 172 -17.39 3.86 -5.16
N ALA A 173 -17.69 4.41 -3.99
CA ALA A 173 -17.31 5.79 -3.68
C ALA A 173 -15.79 6.00 -3.56
N VAL A 174 -15.00 4.93 -3.36
CA VAL A 174 -13.53 4.98 -3.28
C VAL A 174 -12.84 4.81 -4.64
N GLY A 175 -13.51 4.21 -5.65
CA GLY A 175 -12.96 3.92 -6.98
C GLY A 175 -13.70 4.64 -8.12
N GLY A 176 -14.97 5.01 -7.92
CA GLY A 176 -15.78 5.56 -8.99
C GLY A 176 -15.87 4.60 -10.17
N LEU A 177 -16.04 5.14 -11.38
CA LEU A 177 -16.08 4.37 -12.63
C LEU A 177 -14.68 3.94 -13.13
N MET A 178 -13.61 4.48 -12.57
CA MET A 178 -12.23 4.26 -13.00
C MET A 178 -11.51 3.17 -12.21
N GLY A 179 -12.16 2.58 -11.22
CA GLY A 179 -11.59 1.52 -10.40
C GLY A 179 -11.53 0.17 -11.11
N ASP A 180 -10.92 -0.80 -10.44
CA ASP A 180 -10.75 -2.18 -10.92
C ASP A 180 -12.04 -2.99 -10.77
N THR A 181 -12.60 -3.42 -11.90
CA THR A 181 -13.82 -4.23 -11.96
C THR A 181 -13.57 -5.66 -11.48
N GLU A 182 -12.39 -6.24 -11.73
CA GLU A 182 -12.07 -7.58 -11.25
C GLU A 182 -11.97 -7.59 -9.74
N LEU A 183 -11.29 -6.61 -9.14
CA LEU A 183 -11.23 -6.46 -7.69
C LEU A 183 -12.63 -6.37 -7.08
N PHE A 184 -13.55 -5.59 -7.69
CA PHE A 184 -14.95 -5.52 -7.24
C PHE A 184 -15.61 -6.89 -7.15
N TYR A 185 -15.48 -7.72 -8.20
CA TYR A 185 -16.07 -9.06 -8.19
C TYR A 185 -15.38 -10.02 -7.21
N ARG A 186 -14.05 -9.94 -7.06
CA ARG A 186 -13.31 -10.74 -6.07
C ARG A 186 -13.69 -10.40 -4.64
N ILE A 187 -13.92 -9.13 -4.34
CA ILE A 187 -14.42 -8.71 -3.03
C ILE A 187 -15.76 -9.36 -2.73
N ARG A 188 -16.69 -9.37 -3.68
CA ARG A 188 -18.01 -9.99 -3.52
C ARG A 188 -17.94 -11.51 -3.35
N GLU A 189 -17.02 -12.15 -4.05
CA GLU A 189 -16.80 -13.60 -3.98
C GLU A 189 -16.19 -14.02 -2.63
N TYR A 190 -15.09 -13.39 -2.24
CA TYR A 190 -14.28 -13.82 -1.10
C TYR A 190 -14.60 -13.10 0.21
N ARG A 191 -15.19 -11.92 0.15
CA ARG A 191 -15.65 -11.10 1.27
C ARG A 191 -14.57 -10.92 2.35
N PRO A 192 -13.38 -10.34 2.04
CA PRO A 192 -12.43 -9.95 3.07
C PRO A 192 -13.10 -8.96 4.03
N ASN A 193 -12.53 -8.72 5.21
CA ASN A 193 -13.07 -7.70 6.11
C ASN A 193 -12.73 -6.29 5.62
N PHE A 194 -11.52 -6.13 5.08
CA PHE A 194 -10.99 -4.84 4.67
C PHE A 194 -10.24 -4.93 3.35
N VAL A 195 -10.37 -3.90 2.51
CA VAL A 195 -9.56 -3.65 1.31
C VAL A 195 -8.97 -2.27 1.41
N VAL A 196 -7.68 -2.11 1.11
CA VAL A 196 -6.99 -0.83 1.09
C VAL A 196 -6.38 -0.62 -0.28
N SER A 197 -6.66 0.55 -0.85
CA SER A 197 -6.23 0.95 -2.19
C SER A 197 -5.72 2.40 -2.21
N GLY A 198 -5.19 2.85 -3.35
CA GLY A 198 -4.71 4.19 -3.64
C GLY A 198 -5.07 4.63 -5.05
N HIS A 199 -4.04 5.00 -5.87
CA HIS A 199 -4.12 5.26 -7.31
C HIS A 199 -5.02 6.43 -7.72
N LEU A 200 -6.29 6.40 -7.38
CA LEU A 200 -7.25 7.45 -7.70
C LEU A 200 -7.17 8.58 -6.67
N HIS A 201 -6.13 9.38 -6.78
CA HIS A 201 -5.69 10.40 -5.81
C HIS A 201 -6.80 11.32 -5.31
N ALA A 202 -7.64 11.81 -6.24
CA ALA A 202 -8.68 12.78 -5.94
C ALA A 202 -9.97 12.16 -5.37
N GLN A 203 -10.15 10.85 -5.51
CA GLN A 203 -11.42 10.19 -5.23
C GLN A 203 -11.83 10.32 -3.76
N ALA A 204 -10.89 10.23 -2.83
CA ALA A 204 -11.16 10.43 -1.40
C ALA A 204 -11.71 11.83 -1.06
N TYR A 205 -11.44 12.83 -1.91
CA TYR A 205 -11.91 14.21 -1.75
C TYR A 205 -13.25 14.47 -2.44
N SER A 206 -13.46 13.90 -3.63
CA SER A 206 -14.65 14.10 -4.46
C SER A 206 -15.76 13.09 -4.19
N GLY A 207 -15.38 11.86 -3.82
CA GLY A 207 -16.27 10.78 -3.44
C GLY A 207 -16.22 10.52 -1.94
N SER A 208 -15.62 9.40 -1.56
CA SER A 208 -15.39 9.05 -0.16
C SER A 208 -14.03 8.39 0.03
N PHE A 209 -13.49 8.50 1.25
CA PHE A 209 -12.30 7.73 1.65
C PHE A 209 -12.62 6.28 2.05
N ALA A 210 -13.91 5.95 2.17
CA ALA A 210 -14.40 4.63 2.55
C ALA A 210 -15.74 4.33 1.90
N ASP A 211 -15.95 3.05 1.55
CA ASP A 211 -17.21 2.50 1.05
C ASP A 211 -17.35 1.05 1.46
N GLN A 212 -18.49 0.42 1.22
CA GLN A 212 -18.75 -0.96 1.61
C GLN A 212 -19.31 -1.79 0.45
N ILE A 213 -18.73 -2.97 0.23
CA ILE A 213 -19.19 -3.97 -0.74
C ILE A 213 -19.56 -5.25 0.03
N ASP A 214 -20.83 -5.62 0.07
CA ASP A 214 -21.34 -6.85 0.71
C ASP A 214 -20.70 -7.14 2.09
N GLY A 215 -20.53 -6.10 2.92
CA GLY A 215 -19.94 -6.17 4.25
C GLY A 215 -18.42 -6.01 4.32
N THR A 216 -17.74 -5.91 3.18
CA THR A 216 -16.30 -5.58 3.11
C THR A 216 -16.11 -4.07 3.10
N TRP A 217 -15.33 -3.53 4.02
CA TRP A 217 -14.95 -2.12 4.02
C TRP A 217 -13.78 -1.87 3.07
N CYS A 218 -13.96 -0.96 2.11
CA CYS A 218 -12.96 -0.53 1.13
C CYS A 218 -12.49 0.88 1.48
N PHE A 219 -11.18 1.11 1.51
CA PHE A 219 -10.56 2.36 1.89
C PHE A 219 -9.61 2.88 0.82
N ASN A 220 -9.63 4.19 0.59
CA ASN A 220 -8.65 4.92 -0.22
C ASN A 220 -8.26 6.21 0.52
N PRO A 221 -7.02 6.33 1.04
CA PRO A 221 -6.57 7.54 1.71
C PRO A 221 -6.52 8.76 0.79
N GLY A 222 -6.40 8.53 -0.53
CA GLY A 222 -6.18 9.56 -1.52
C GLY A 222 -4.84 10.27 -1.39
N PHE A 223 -4.53 11.09 -2.38
CA PHE A 223 -3.32 11.89 -2.42
C PHE A 223 -3.69 13.36 -2.66
N PRO A 224 -3.09 14.33 -1.97
CA PRO A 224 -3.39 15.74 -2.18
C PRO A 224 -2.93 16.19 -3.58
N ALA A 225 -3.63 17.13 -4.20
CA ALA A 225 -3.19 17.73 -5.46
C ALA A 225 -1.73 18.20 -5.37
N VAL A 226 -0.97 18.14 -6.49
CA VAL A 226 0.49 18.33 -6.54
C VAL A 226 0.99 19.58 -5.79
N ASN A 227 0.29 20.72 -5.94
CA ASN A 227 0.62 21.95 -5.23
C ASN A 227 0.41 21.84 -3.72
N ARG A 228 -0.55 21.03 -3.27
CA ARG A 228 -0.83 20.75 -1.86
C ARG A 228 0.13 19.69 -1.31
N ALA A 229 0.43 18.68 -2.12
CA ALA A 229 1.38 17.64 -1.76
C ALA A 229 2.75 18.24 -1.42
N ARG A 230 3.23 19.22 -2.20
CA ARG A 230 4.50 19.92 -1.94
C ARG A 230 4.54 20.61 -0.58
N ALA A 231 3.40 21.12 -0.10
CA ALA A 231 3.27 21.79 1.19
C ALA A 231 2.89 20.84 2.34
N ALA A 232 2.40 19.64 2.04
CA ALA A 232 1.96 18.66 3.03
C ALA A 232 3.18 18.04 3.74
N LYS A 233 3.29 18.25 5.04
CA LYS A 233 4.34 17.64 5.87
C LYS A 233 4.08 16.19 6.23
N ILE A 234 2.84 15.74 6.09
CA ILE A 234 2.38 14.39 6.40
C ILE A 234 1.53 13.87 5.26
N PRO A 235 1.54 12.54 4.99
CA PRO A 235 0.66 11.95 3.98
C PRO A 235 -0.80 11.98 4.43
N ASN A 236 -1.71 11.92 3.46
CA ASN A 236 -3.06 11.50 3.78
C ASN A 236 -3.02 10.09 4.35
N HIS A 237 -3.82 9.82 5.36
CA HIS A 237 -3.85 8.50 5.98
C HIS A 237 -5.20 8.23 6.65
N ILE A 238 -5.47 6.96 6.87
CA ILE A 238 -6.63 6.51 7.64
C ILE A 238 -6.11 5.76 8.87
N LEU A 239 -6.59 6.16 10.04
CA LEU A 239 -6.41 5.41 11.27
C LEU A 239 -7.64 4.52 11.49
N LEU A 240 -7.45 3.21 11.32
CA LEU A 240 -8.47 2.21 11.52
C LEU A 240 -8.31 1.60 12.92
N ASP A 241 -9.25 1.89 13.82
CA ASP A 241 -9.30 1.31 15.17
C ASP A 241 -10.36 0.21 15.21
N LEU A 242 -9.90 -1.05 15.24
CA LEU A 242 -10.79 -2.20 15.21
C LEU A 242 -11.46 -2.48 16.57
N ALA A 243 -10.88 -2.01 17.67
CA ALA A 243 -11.51 -2.13 18.99
C ALA A 243 -12.70 -1.16 19.11
N GLU A 244 -12.50 0.08 18.65
CA GLU A 244 -13.54 1.11 18.65
C GLU A 244 -14.49 1.01 17.44
N ARG A 245 -14.15 0.15 16.47
CA ARG A 245 -14.86 0.01 15.19
C ARG A 245 -15.02 1.36 14.49
N THR A 246 -13.91 2.08 14.33
CA THR A 246 -13.87 3.38 13.66
C THR A 246 -12.78 3.48 12.64
N ALA A 247 -13.02 4.25 11.57
CA ALA A 247 -12.01 4.69 10.63
C ALA A 247 -11.98 6.21 10.60
N THR A 248 -10.82 6.81 10.88
CA THR A 248 -10.61 8.25 10.88
C THR A 248 -9.66 8.63 9.75
N TRP A 249 -10.14 9.39 8.79
CA TRP A 249 -9.36 9.92 7.69
C TRP A 249 -8.77 11.29 8.03
N HIS A 250 -7.47 11.40 7.85
CA HIS A 250 -6.70 12.62 7.98
C HIS A 250 -6.15 13.02 6.62
N ALA A 251 -6.52 14.19 6.14
CA ALA A 251 -6.10 14.65 4.82
C ALA A 251 -5.66 16.11 4.82
N THR A 252 -4.78 16.43 3.89
CA THR A 252 -4.33 17.80 3.64
C THR A 252 -5.44 18.60 3.00
N ALA A 253 -5.84 19.70 3.65
CA ALA A 253 -6.78 20.66 3.09
C ALA A 253 -6.13 21.61 2.06
N ASN A 254 -6.88 22.56 1.55
CA ASN A 254 -6.32 23.66 0.77
C ASN A 254 -5.32 24.48 1.60
N LEU A 255 -4.36 25.11 0.93
CA LEU A 255 -3.39 26.00 1.57
C LEU A 255 -4.10 27.01 2.47
N GLY A 256 -3.65 27.09 3.71
CA GLY A 256 -4.21 28.01 4.72
C GLY A 256 -5.44 27.50 5.48
N HIS A 257 -5.95 26.32 5.15
CA HIS A 257 -7.06 25.70 5.89
C HIS A 257 -6.57 24.62 6.86
N ALA A 258 -7.36 24.37 7.92
CA ALA A 258 -7.10 23.27 8.85
C ALA A 258 -7.14 21.93 8.12
N PRO A 259 -6.40 20.91 8.58
CA PRO A 259 -6.49 19.55 8.04
C PRO A 259 -7.93 19.03 8.05
N ILE A 260 -8.26 18.25 7.03
CA ILE A 260 -9.55 17.57 6.98
C ILE A 260 -9.48 16.34 7.88
N ILE A 261 -10.42 16.22 8.81
CA ILE A 261 -10.57 15.04 9.64
C ILE A 261 -12.01 14.55 9.52
N LYS A 262 -12.20 13.34 9.03
CA LYS A 262 -13.52 12.69 8.94
C LYS A 262 -13.46 11.33 9.62
N GLN A 263 -14.48 10.99 10.38
CA GLN A 263 -14.58 9.70 11.05
C GLN A 263 -15.90 9.01 10.68
N ILE A 264 -15.82 7.70 10.48
CA ILE A 264 -16.97 6.82 10.31
C ILE A 264 -16.95 5.70 11.35
N LYS A 265 -18.13 5.16 11.65
CA LYS A 265 -18.31 3.92 12.40
C LYS A 265 -18.37 2.75 11.41
N LEU A 266 -17.78 1.62 11.78
CA LEU A 266 -17.81 0.38 11.03
C LEU A 266 -18.92 -0.49 11.63
N GLU A 267 -20.01 -0.60 10.89
CA GLU A 267 -21.15 -1.44 11.28
C GLU A 267 -21.00 -2.88 10.80
#